data_595f827b2f2ad2940e77ca138d85c299
#
_entry.id   595f827b2f2ad2940e77ca138d85c299
#
_cell.length_a   1.000
_cell.length_b   1.000
_cell.length_c   1.000
_cell.angle_alpha   90.00
_cell.angle_beta   90.00
_cell.angle_gamma   90.00
#
_symmetry.space_group_name_H-M   'P 1'
#
loop_
_entity.id
_entity.type
_entity.pdbx_description
1 polymer ?
#
loop_
_entity_poly.entity_id
_entity_poly.type
_entity_poly.pdbx_seq_one_letter_code
_entity_poly.pdbx_strand_id
1 'polypeptide(L)'
;HPAGERNIEVTLAALSSCARTAAERDDRVMIEHVEARVQGSDESRVRFKVDAIALDDRDVASLAAAMQQRIEEACDTMLGTPGTTARVRFLPSKTTVQTVEVSGE
;
A
#
# COMPACT_ATOMS: atom_id res chain seq x y z
N HIS A 1 4.98 -17.51 23.19
CA HIS A 1 5.35 -16.41 24.08
C HIS A 1 4.40 -15.26 23.86
N PRO A 2 3.66 -14.84 24.92
CA PRO A 2 2.65 -13.78 24.72
C PRO A 2 3.22 -12.49 24.17
N ALA A 3 4.43 -12.14 24.53
CA ALA A 3 5.06 -10.94 24.03
C ALA A 3 5.30 -11.03 22.53
N GLY A 4 5.60 -12.23 22.04
CA GLY A 4 5.78 -12.45 20.61
C GLY A 4 4.50 -12.24 19.82
N GLU A 5 3.41 -12.77 20.34
CA GLU A 5 2.11 -12.61 19.69
C GLU A 5 1.70 -11.14 19.69
N ARG A 6 1.88 -10.49 20.80
CA ARG A 6 1.56 -9.09 20.95
C ARG A 6 2.40 -8.24 19.99
N ASN A 7 3.67 -8.59 19.86
CA ASN A 7 4.56 -7.89 18.94
C ASN A 7 4.12 -8.06 17.50
N ILE A 8 3.62 -9.25 17.14
CA ILE A 8 3.14 -9.49 15.80
C ILE A 8 1.97 -8.58 15.49
N GLU A 9 1.02 -8.47 16.40
CA GLU A 9 -0.13 -7.59 16.18
C GLU A 9 0.29 -6.13 16.04
N VAL A 10 1.15 -5.67 16.91
CA VAL A 10 1.63 -4.29 16.86
C VAL A 10 2.43 -4.08 15.58
N THR A 11 3.25 -5.06 15.22
CA THR A 11 4.06 -4.97 14.01
C THR A 11 3.19 -4.86 12.77
N LEU A 12 2.10 -5.63 12.70
CA LEU A 12 1.23 -5.58 11.53
C LEU A 12 0.57 -4.20 11.41
N ALA A 13 0.10 -3.64 12.50
CA ALA A 13 -0.48 -2.31 12.48
C ALA A 13 0.57 -1.26 12.09
N ALA A 14 1.76 -1.38 12.64
CA ALA A 14 2.87 -0.49 12.32
C ALA A 14 3.27 -0.62 10.86
N LEU A 15 3.30 -1.85 10.35
CA LEU A 15 3.64 -2.10 8.96
C LEU A 15 2.60 -1.51 8.02
N SER A 16 1.33 -1.64 8.35
CA SER A 16 0.26 -1.05 7.54
C SER A 16 0.40 0.47 7.48
N SER A 17 0.71 1.09 8.62
CA SER A 17 0.94 2.52 8.67
C SER A 17 2.17 2.91 7.87
N CYS A 18 3.24 2.13 7.98
CA CYS A 18 4.46 2.35 7.23
C CYS A 18 4.21 2.24 5.71
N ALA A 19 3.46 1.23 5.31
CA ALA A 19 3.13 1.02 3.91
C ALA A 19 2.33 2.20 3.35
N ARG A 20 1.34 2.67 4.11
CA ARG A 20 0.54 3.82 3.69
C ARG A 20 1.42 5.06 3.57
N THR A 21 2.25 5.31 4.54
CA THR A 21 3.14 6.48 4.52
C THR A 21 4.08 6.43 3.32
N ALA A 22 4.66 5.25 3.06
CA ALA A 22 5.55 5.09 1.92
C ALA A 22 4.81 5.31 0.60
N ALA A 23 3.58 4.81 0.51
CA ALA A 23 2.77 4.98 -0.70
C ALA A 23 2.38 6.43 -0.92
N GLU A 24 2.06 7.14 0.16
CA GLU A 24 1.60 8.53 0.09
C GLU A 24 2.71 9.52 -0.20
N ARG A 25 3.96 9.08 -0.20
CA ARG A 25 5.07 9.97 -0.55
C ARG A 25 5.00 10.47 -1.98
N ASP A 26 4.34 9.72 -2.84
CA ASP A 26 4.21 10.13 -4.23
C ASP A 26 2.93 10.96 -4.38
N ASP A 27 3.11 12.24 -4.73
CA ASP A 27 1.98 13.15 -4.83
C ASP A 27 1.18 12.96 -6.12
N ARG A 28 1.58 12.01 -6.97
CA ARG A 28 0.82 11.65 -8.17
C ARG A 28 -0.28 10.65 -7.89
N VAL A 29 -0.43 10.21 -6.64
CA VAL A 29 -1.41 9.20 -6.27
C VAL A 29 -2.20 9.65 -5.05
N MET A 30 -3.41 9.11 -4.96
CA MET A 30 -4.24 9.21 -3.78
C MET A 30 -4.50 7.78 -3.28
N ILE A 31 -4.17 7.51 -2.03
CA ILE A 31 -4.33 6.16 -1.48
C ILE A 31 -5.75 6.02 -0.95
N GLU A 32 -6.46 5.02 -1.48
CA GLU A 32 -7.83 4.75 -1.07
C GLU A 32 -7.89 3.71 0.03
N HIS A 33 -7.07 2.66 -0.07
CA HIS A 33 -7.17 1.56 0.87
C HIS A 33 -5.85 0.80 0.91
N VAL A 34 -5.47 0.39 2.11
CA VAL A 34 -4.31 -0.47 2.33
C VAL A 34 -4.77 -1.66 3.15
N GLU A 35 -4.54 -2.85 2.63
CA GLU A 35 -4.86 -4.09 3.32
C GLU A 35 -3.58 -4.88 3.52
N ALA A 36 -3.36 -5.36 4.74
CA ALA A 36 -2.19 -6.17 5.07
C ALA A 36 -2.64 -7.56 5.47
N ARG A 37 -1.93 -8.57 4.98
CA ARG A 37 -2.19 -9.96 5.33
C ARG A 37 -0.89 -10.66 5.65
N VAL A 38 -0.92 -11.47 6.69
CA VAL A 38 0.21 -12.31 7.04
C VAL A 38 0.03 -13.66 6.34
N GLN A 39 1.11 -14.15 5.75
CA GLN A 39 1.09 -15.40 5.02
C GLN A 39 2.17 -16.34 5.55
N GLY A 40 1.96 -17.62 5.29
CA GLY A 40 2.88 -18.65 5.72
C GLY A 40 2.56 -19.15 7.10
N SER A 41 2.96 -20.39 7.37
CA SER A 41 2.68 -21.05 8.65
C SER A 41 3.45 -20.41 9.80
N ASP A 42 4.57 -19.76 9.49
CA ASP A 42 5.40 -19.09 10.49
C ASP A 42 5.16 -17.57 10.54
N GLU A 43 4.19 -17.10 9.76
CA GLU A 43 3.84 -15.68 9.71
C GLU A 43 5.03 -14.79 9.33
N SER A 44 5.93 -15.33 8.52
CA SER A 44 7.15 -14.62 8.14
C SER A 44 6.96 -13.73 6.92
N ARG A 45 5.83 -13.84 6.24
CA ARG A 45 5.57 -13.09 5.02
C ARG A 45 4.37 -12.19 5.21
N VAL A 46 4.50 -10.97 4.73
CA VAL A 46 3.42 -9.99 4.78
C VAL A 46 3.11 -9.55 3.35
N ARG A 47 1.85 -9.58 3.01
CA ARG A 47 1.38 -9.12 1.70
C ARG A 47 0.51 -7.89 1.89
N PHE A 48 0.83 -6.86 1.13
CA PHE A 48 0.02 -5.64 1.10
C PHE A 48 -0.72 -5.54 -0.22
N LYS A 49 -1.98 -5.14 -0.14
CA LYS A 49 -2.76 -4.76 -1.30
C LYS A 49 -3.12 -3.29 -1.12
N VAL A 50 -2.74 -2.49 -2.10
CA VAL A 50 -2.95 -1.05 -2.04
C VAL A 50 -3.84 -0.66 -3.20
N ASP A 51 -4.97 -0.04 -2.89
CA ASP A 51 -5.85 0.54 -3.89
C ASP A 51 -5.60 2.04 -3.92
N ALA A 52 -5.34 2.56 -5.09
CA ALA A 52 -4.96 3.95 -5.25
C ALA A 52 -5.59 4.53 -6.50
N ILE A 53 -5.66 5.84 -6.55
CA ILE A 53 -6.09 6.57 -7.72
C ILE A 53 -4.88 7.33 -8.24
N ALA A 54 -4.56 7.14 -9.52
CA ALA A 54 -3.47 7.87 -10.14
C ALA A 54 -3.99 9.24 -10.54
N LEU A 55 -3.36 10.28 -10.04
CA LEU A 55 -3.71 11.66 -10.40
C LEU A 55 -3.06 12.06 -11.72
N ASP A 56 -2.02 11.33 -12.09
CA ASP A 56 -1.34 11.48 -13.38
C ASP A 56 -1.29 10.10 -13.99
N ASP A 57 -1.96 9.90 -15.11
CA ASP A 57 -2.09 8.57 -15.71
C ASP A 57 -0.99 8.22 -16.70
N ARG A 58 0.05 9.04 -16.78
CA ARG A 58 1.20 8.73 -17.61
C ARG A 58 2.01 7.64 -16.93
N ASP A 59 2.22 6.55 -17.64
CA ASP A 59 3.09 5.45 -17.21
C ASP A 59 2.73 4.93 -15.82
N VAL A 60 1.47 4.54 -15.65
CA VAL A 60 1.01 4.01 -14.36
C VAL A 60 1.71 2.71 -13.98
N ALA A 61 2.18 1.95 -14.99
CA ALA A 61 2.89 0.71 -14.69
C ALA A 61 4.19 0.99 -13.94
N SER A 62 4.96 1.97 -14.38
CA SER A 62 6.18 2.36 -13.68
C SER A 62 5.87 2.95 -12.32
N LEU A 63 4.79 3.72 -12.22
CA LEU A 63 4.38 4.29 -10.95
C LEU A 63 4.04 3.19 -9.95
N ALA A 64 3.26 2.19 -10.38
CA ALA A 64 2.92 1.06 -9.52
C ALA A 64 4.16 0.32 -9.06
N ALA A 65 5.09 0.05 -9.98
CA ALA A 65 6.32 -0.66 -9.64
C ALA A 65 7.15 0.12 -8.62
N ALA A 66 7.26 1.42 -8.81
CA ALA A 66 8.04 2.26 -7.88
C ALA A 66 7.38 2.28 -6.50
N MET A 67 6.07 2.37 -6.45
CA MET A 67 5.34 2.35 -5.18
C MET A 67 5.51 1.01 -4.46
N GLN A 68 5.38 -0.09 -5.21
CA GLN A 68 5.54 -1.41 -4.63
C GLN A 68 6.93 -1.59 -4.05
N GLN A 69 7.96 -1.18 -4.77
CA GLN A 69 9.32 -1.28 -4.29
C GLN A 69 9.53 -0.45 -3.04
N ARG A 70 9.00 0.77 -3.01
CA ARG A 70 9.14 1.66 -1.86
C ARG A 70 8.47 1.08 -0.62
N ILE A 71 7.28 0.51 -0.79
CA ILE A 71 6.56 -0.11 0.31
C ILE A 71 7.34 -1.31 0.83
N GLU A 72 7.81 -2.16 -0.07
CA GLU A 72 8.54 -3.37 0.32
C GLU A 72 9.83 -3.02 1.06
N GLU A 73 10.57 -2.05 0.56
CA GLU A 73 11.81 -1.64 1.21
C GLU A 73 11.56 -1.06 2.60
N ALA A 74 10.55 -0.19 2.72
CA ALA A 74 10.23 0.43 4.00
C ALA A 74 9.82 -0.60 5.03
N CYS A 75 8.98 -1.55 4.63
CA CYS A 75 8.48 -2.57 5.55
C CYS A 75 9.54 -3.60 5.88
N ASP A 76 10.37 -3.99 4.90
CA ASP A 76 11.47 -4.91 5.17
C ASP A 76 12.49 -4.28 6.13
N THR A 77 12.74 -2.99 6.00
CA THR A 77 13.61 -2.29 6.93
C THR A 77 13.04 -2.32 8.34
N MET A 78 11.74 -2.09 8.48
CA MET A 78 11.09 -2.14 9.77
C MET A 78 11.13 -3.53 10.39
N LEU A 79 10.94 -4.56 9.57
CA LEU A 79 11.00 -5.94 10.03
C LEU A 79 12.41 -6.43 10.30
N GLY A 80 13.41 -5.82 9.65
CA GLY A 80 14.79 -6.26 9.75
C GLY A 80 15.09 -7.49 8.90
N THR A 81 14.17 -7.88 8.02
CA THR A 81 14.34 -9.06 7.17
C THR A 81 13.42 -8.92 5.97
N PRO A 82 13.80 -9.48 4.81
CA PRO A 82 12.91 -9.49 3.65
C PRO A 82 11.71 -10.41 3.90
N GLY A 83 10.62 -10.14 3.24
CA GLY A 83 9.42 -10.95 3.39
C GLY A 83 8.16 -10.18 3.05
N THR A 84 8.30 -8.93 2.67
CA THR A 84 7.15 -8.10 2.31
C THR A 84 6.93 -8.13 0.80
N THR A 85 5.67 -8.30 0.41
CA THR A 85 5.25 -8.18 -0.99
C THR A 85 4.15 -7.14 -1.04
N ALA A 86 4.24 -6.22 -1.98
CA ALA A 86 3.23 -5.19 -2.15
C ALA A 86 2.67 -5.23 -3.56
N ARG A 87 1.36 -5.07 -3.68
CA ARG A 87 0.67 -4.94 -4.95
C ARG A 87 -0.13 -3.65 -4.94
N VAL A 88 0.08 -2.85 -5.95
CA VAL A 88 -0.66 -1.60 -6.12
C VAL A 88 -1.61 -1.76 -7.28
N ARG A 89 -2.88 -1.45 -7.03
CA ARG A 89 -3.92 -1.47 -8.05
C ARG A 89 -4.50 -0.07 -8.18
N PHE A 90 -4.57 0.42 -9.40
CA PHE A 90 -5.16 1.72 -9.63
C PHE A 90 -6.63 1.58 -9.96
N LEU A 91 -7.45 2.37 -9.29
CA LEU A 91 -8.89 2.38 -9.46
C LEU A 91 -9.29 3.52 -10.39
N PRO A 92 -10.45 3.43 -11.05
CA PRO A 92 -10.95 4.55 -11.83
C PRO A 92 -11.14 5.78 -10.95
N SER A 93 -10.89 6.95 -11.51
CA SER A 93 -11.02 8.19 -10.76
C SER A 93 -12.48 8.57 -10.63
N LYS A 94 -12.99 8.47 -9.41
CA LYS A 94 -14.36 8.88 -9.13
C LYS A 94 -14.52 10.39 -9.18
N THR A 95 -13.45 11.07 -8.86
CA THR A 95 -13.45 12.54 -8.89
C THR A 95 -13.72 13.04 -10.30
N THR A 96 -13.10 12.40 -11.30
CA THR A 96 -13.33 12.76 -12.68
C THR A 96 -14.78 12.56 -13.07
N VAL A 97 -15.37 11.43 -12.67
CA VAL A 97 -16.76 11.12 -12.96
C VAL A 97 -17.69 12.18 -12.35
N GLN A 98 -17.44 12.52 -11.10
CA GLN A 98 -18.26 13.54 -10.42
C GLN A 98 -18.16 14.88 -11.11
N THR A 99 -16.98 15.26 -11.54
CA THR A 99 -16.77 16.51 -12.25
C THR A 99 -17.59 16.55 -13.52
N VAL A 100 -17.59 15.46 -14.26
CA VAL A 100 -18.38 15.37 -15.50
C VAL A 100 -19.87 15.53 -15.20
N GLU A 101 -20.37 14.88 -14.17
CA GLU A 101 -21.78 15.00 -13.81
C GLU A 101 -22.16 16.44 -13.47
N VAL A 102 -21.34 17.09 -12.67
CA VAL A 102 -21.61 18.47 -12.29
C VAL A 102 -21.60 19.37 -13.53
N SER A 103 -20.65 19.14 -14.41
CA SER A 103 -20.56 19.92 -15.64
C SER A 103 -21.75 19.69 -16.55
N GLY A 104 -22.33 18.50 -16.49
CA GLY A 104 -23.47 18.14 -17.32
C GLY A 104 -24.75 18.84 -16.92
N GLU A 105 -24.79 19.39 -15.76
CA GLU A 105 -25.95 20.15 -15.32
C GLU A 105 -25.95 21.55 -15.89
#